data_ae3b1160f07c06d7eafef128d9815542
#
_entry.id   ae3b1160f07c06d7eafef128d9815542
#
_cell.length_a   1.000
_cell.length_b   1.000
_cell.length_c   1.000
_cell.angle_alpha   90.00
_cell.angle_beta   90.00
_cell.angle_gamma   90.00
#
_symmetry.space_group_name_H-M   'P 1'
#
loop_
_entity.id
_entity.type
_entity.pdbx_description
1 polymer ?
#
loop_
_entity_poly.entity_id
_entity_poly.type
_entity_poly.pdbx_seq_one_letter_code
_entity_poly.pdbx_strand_id
1 'polypeptide(L)'
;MTYVRNITDAGHLENDADAGEDKISKKARLEQLEPMEIVQRYTVDFHKVMDALNALPPSIEPTATGHISEQIEMVQTILDKGWAYESNGSVYFDVNAYNEMGGDYGVLSGRKMDELQAGTRALDGQEEKRNPADFALWKKASPEHIMRWPSPWGDGFPGWHLECTCMSHKYLGDTFDIHGGGMDLKFPHHECEIAQA
;
A
#
# COMPACT_ATOMS: atom_id res chain seq x y z
N MET A 1 8.82 23.70 -8.10
CA MET A 1 8.14 22.40 -8.24
C MET A 1 8.64 21.51 -7.12
N THR A 2 7.76 20.93 -6.32
CA THR A 2 8.11 19.94 -5.30
C THR A 2 7.98 18.55 -5.94
N TYR A 3 9.05 17.77 -5.86
CA TYR A 3 9.06 16.40 -6.35
C TYR A 3 9.22 15.45 -5.17
N VAL A 4 8.26 14.56 -4.99
CA VAL A 4 8.26 13.53 -3.95
C VAL A 4 8.35 12.17 -4.64
N ARG A 5 9.27 11.32 -4.17
CA ARG A 5 9.44 9.94 -4.64
C ARG A 5 9.59 9.04 -3.42
N ASN A 6 8.70 8.08 -3.26
CA ASN A 6 8.72 7.18 -2.12
C ASN A 6 9.73 6.03 -2.28
N ILE A 7 10.16 5.49 -1.15
CA ILE A 7 10.83 4.19 -1.03
C ILE A 7 9.85 3.24 -0.35
N THR A 8 9.42 2.21 -1.08
CA THR A 8 8.59 1.12 -0.55
C THR A 8 9.51 0.12 0.15
N ASP A 9 9.69 0.31 1.44
CA ASP A 9 10.58 -0.48 2.29
C ASP A 9 9.84 -1.45 3.24
N ALA A 10 8.51 -1.56 3.10
CA ALA A 10 7.65 -2.49 3.82
C ALA A 10 6.39 -2.83 3.02
N GLY A 11 5.57 -3.77 3.50
CA GLY A 11 4.19 -4.00 3.01
C GLY A 11 4.05 -4.67 1.64
N HIS A 12 5.13 -5.02 0.95
CA HIS A 12 5.08 -5.58 -0.40
C HIS A 12 5.07 -7.12 -0.37
N LEU A 13 3.89 -7.71 -0.38
CA LEU A 13 3.72 -9.16 -0.40
C LEU A 13 4.00 -9.77 -1.79
N GLU A 14 4.35 -11.06 -1.82
CA GLU A 14 4.50 -11.81 -3.06
C GLU A 14 3.16 -11.84 -3.83
N ASN A 15 3.22 -11.73 -5.14
CA ASN A 15 2.08 -11.83 -6.07
C ASN A 15 1.06 -10.68 -6.02
N ASP A 16 1.38 -9.53 -5.43
CA ASP A 16 0.46 -8.37 -5.29
C ASP A 16 -0.89 -8.76 -4.67
N ALA A 17 -0.89 -9.86 -3.91
CA ALA A 17 -2.04 -10.39 -3.18
C ALA A 17 -1.98 -9.94 -1.72
N ASP A 18 -3.13 -10.01 -1.04
CA ASP A 18 -3.19 -9.72 0.40
C ASP A 18 -2.67 -10.87 1.28
N ALA A 19 -2.01 -11.86 0.66
CA ALA A 19 -1.43 -13.03 1.32
C ALA A 19 -0.05 -13.36 0.72
N GLY A 20 0.79 -13.98 1.51
CA GLY A 20 2.14 -14.37 1.13
C GLY A 20 3.20 -13.79 2.05
N GLU A 21 4.45 -14.15 1.80
CA GLU A 21 5.60 -13.61 2.53
C GLU A 21 6.01 -12.25 1.95
N ASP A 22 6.40 -11.32 2.80
CA ASP A 22 7.01 -10.07 2.38
C ASP A 22 8.32 -10.33 1.62
N LYS A 23 8.47 -9.72 0.44
CA LYS A 23 9.62 -9.94 -0.46
C LYS A 23 10.96 -9.57 0.20
N ILE A 24 10.98 -8.52 1.02
CA ILE A 24 12.17 -8.05 1.73
C ILE A 24 12.54 -9.06 2.81
N SER A 25 11.58 -9.48 3.62
CA SER A 25 11.75 -10.48 4.68
C SER A 25 12.22 -11.82 4.13
N LYS A 26 11.65 -12.27 3.02
CA LYS A 26 12.08 -13.50 2.33
C LYS A 26 13.54 -13.42 1.87
N LYS A 27 13.92 -12.32 1.24
CA LYS A 27 15.29 -12.13 0.78
C LYS A 27 16.27 -12.02 1.95
N ALA A 28 15.92 -11.29 2.99
CA ALA A 28 16.71 -11.15 4.20
C ALA A 28 16.99 -12.52 4.84
N ARG A 29 15.98 -13.36 4.97
CA ARG A 29 16.13 -14.73 5.48
C ARG A 29 17.02 -15.59 4.62
N LEU A 30 16.89 -15.52 3.28
CA LEU A 30 17.70 -16.29 2.34
C LEU A 30 19.18 -15.87 2.39
N GLU A 31 19.46 -14.59 2.59
CA GLU A 31 20.82 -14.03 2.64
C GLU A 31 21.37 -13.94 4.07
N GLN A 32 20.59 -14.31 5.09
CA GLN A 32 20.93 -14.22 6.52
C GLN A 32 21.28 -12.79 6.95
N LEU A 33 20.50 -11.82 6.48
CA LEU A 33 20.60 -10.38 6.75
C LEU A 33 19.36 -9.85 7.45
N GLU A 34 19.46 -8.67 8.05
CA GLU A 34 18.29 -7.95 8.52
C GLU A 34 17.51 -7.34 7.33
N PRO A 35 16.17 -7.26 7.38
CA PRO A 35 15.38 -6.65 6.32
C PRO A 35 15.87 -5.27 5.88
N MET A 36 16.24 -4.41 6.83
CA MET A 36 16.71 -3.07 6.54
C MET A 36 18.10 -3.02 5.88
N GLU A 37 18.92 -4.07 5.99
CA GLU A 37 20.17 -4.18 5.21
C GLU A 37 19.85 -4.42 3.72
N ILE A 38 18.84 -5.20 3.43
CA ILE A 38 18.34 -5.42 2.06
C ILE A 38 17.81 -4.11 1.48
N VAL A 39 16.94 -3.42 2.22
CA VAL A 39 16.41 -2.10 1.83
C VAL A 39 17.54 -1.12 1.54
N GLN A 40 18.48 -0.96 2.47
CA GLN A 40 19.61 -0.04 2.32
C GLN A 40 20.44 -0.35 1.07
N ARG A 41 20.75 -1.62 0.83
CA ARG A 41 21.52 -2.05 -0.35
C ARG A 41 20.85 -1.61 -1.65
N TYR A 42 19.56 -1.94 -1.81
CA TYR A 42 18.82 -1.60 -3.03
C TYR A 42 18.55 -0.11 -3.17
N THR A 43 18.32 0.61 -2.08
CA THR A 43 18.15 2.07 -2.10
C THR A 43 19.44 2.76 -2.60
N VAL A 44 20.59 2.38 -2.06
CA VAL A 44 21.89 2.93 -2.49
C VAL A 44 22.19 2.60 -3.96
N ASP A 45 21.86 1.37 -4.38
CA ASP A 45 22.08 0.95 -5.78
C ASP A 45 21.15 1.71 -6.74
N PHE A 46 19.89 1.88 -6.36
CA PHE A 46 18.93 2.69 -7.10
C PHE A 46 19.39 4.14 -7.26
N HIS A 47 19.91 4.78 -6.18
CA HIS A 47 20.43 6.13 -6.27
C HIS A 47 21.64 6.22 -7.25
N LYS A 48 22.55 5.25 -7.23
CA LYS A 48 23.66 5.20 -8.19
C LYS A 48 23.18 5.09 -9.64
N VAL A 49 22.12 4.32 -9.89
CA VAL A 49 21.53 4.21 -11.23
C VAL A 49 20.91 5.53 -11.65
N MET A 50 20.18 6.21 -10.76
CA MET A 50 19.58 7.52 -11.05
C MET A 50 20.65 8.59 -11.33
N ASP A 51 21.76 8.58 -10.57
CA ASP A 51 22.91 9.46 -10.81
C ASP A 51 23.56 9.17 -12.17
N ALA A 52 23.73 7.89 -12.53
CA ALA A 52 24.30 7.50 -13.82
C ALA A 52 23.40 7.92 -15.01
N LEU A 53 22.09 7.99 -14.80
CA LEU A 53 21.12 8.49 -15.77
C LEU A 53 21.00 10.03 -15.76
N ASN A 54 21.80 10.71 -14.93
CA ASN A 54 21.74 12.16 -14.73
C ASN A 54 20.35 12.67 -14.33
N ALA A 55 19.59 11.86 -13.58
CA ALA A 55 18.29 12.23 -13.07
C ALA A 55 18.44 13.11 -11.82
N LEU A 56 17.67 14.21 -11.75
CA LEU A 56 17.68 15.06 -10.57
C LEU A 56 17.08 14.32 -9.36
N PRO A 57 17.67 14.50 -8.16
CA PRO A 57 17.12 13.92 -6.94
C PRO A 57 15.74 14.51 -6.62
N PRO A 58 14.87 13.79 -5.91
CA PRO A 58 13.61 14.33 -5.43
C PRO A 58 13.84 15.41 -4.37
N SER A 59 12.85 16.28 -4.17
CA SER A 59 12.83 17.24 -3.07
C SER A 59 12.70 16.56 -1.72
N ILE A 60 11.90 15.48 -1.68
CA ILE A 60 11.65 14.65 -0.50
C ILE A 60 11.58 13.20 -0.97
N GLU A 61 12.25 12.29 -0.25
CA GLU A 61 12.20 10.86 -0.52
C GLU A 61 11.76 10.11 0.75
N PRO A 62 10.44 10.05 1.02
CA PRO A 62 9.91 9.40 2.20
C PRO A 62 9.95 7.88 2.08
N THR A 63 10.04 7.21 3.23
CA THR A 63 9.94 5.74 3.33
C THR A 63 8.62 5.33 3.96
N ALA A 64 8.09 4.18 3.57
CA ALA A 64 6.87 3.63 4.16
C ALA A 64 7.06 3.35 5.67
N THR A 65 8.20 2.76 6.07
CA THR A 65 8.51 2.50 7.49
C THR A 65 8.66 3.76 8.32
N GLY A 66 9.06 4.88 7.73
CA GLY A 66 9.16 6.18 8.39
C GLY A 66 7.80 6.85 8.63
N HIS A 67 6.70 6.28 8.15
CA HIS A 67 5.36 6.89 8.17
C HIS A 67 4.27 5.98 8.75
N ILE A 68 4.64 5.02 9.59
CA ILE A 68 3.70 4.06 10.17
C ILE A 68 2.62 4.75 11.01
N SER A 69 2.97 5.76 11.78
CA SER A 69 1.99 6.49 12.61
C SER A 69 0.94 7.19 11.76
N GLU A 70 1.37 7.88 10.71
CA GLU A 70 0.47 8.58 9.79
C GLU A 70 -0.42 7.61 9.00
N GLN A 71 0.11 6.45 8.65
CA GLN A 71 -0.67 5.41 7.99
C GLN A 71 -1.75 4.84 8.93
N ILE A 72 -1.43 4.60 10.20
CA ILE A 72 -2.41 4.18 11.22
C ILE A 72 -3.50 5.25 11.40
N GLU A 73 -3.13 6.53 11.47
CA GLU A 73 -4.08 7.65 11.57
C GLU A 73 -5.00 7.72 10.33
N MET A 74 -4.46 7.49 9.14
CA MET A 74 -5.25 7.46 7.91
C MET A 74 -6.23 6.29 7.90
N VAL A 75 -5.81 5.09 8.29
CA VAL A 75 -6.72 3.93 8.44
C VAL A 75 -7.85 4.23 9.41
N GLN A 76 -7.54 4.84 10.57
CA GLN A 76 -8.55 5.23 11.53
C GLN A 76 -9.54 6.25 10.93
N THR A 77 -9.05 7.21 10.19
CA THR A 77 -9.89 8.20 9.51
C THR A 77 -10.87 7.55 8.51
N ILE A 78 -10.39 6.56 7.73
CA ILE A 78 -11.21 5.82 6.77
C ILE A 78 -12.26 4.96 7.49
N LEU A 79 -11.87 4.32 8.61
CA LEU A 79 -12.80 3.58 9.48
C LEU A 79 -13.91 4.48 10.05
N ASP A 80 -13.54 5.64 10.56
CA ASP A 80 -14.48 6.61 11.15
C ASP A 80 -15.48 7.16 10.12
N LYS A 81 -15.08 7.23 8.84
CA LYS A 81 -15.95 7.57 7.72
C LYS A 81 -16.89 6.41 7.31
N GLY A 82 -16.70 5.21 7.82
CA GLY A 82 -17.50 4.03 7.47
C GLY A 82 -17.10 3.39 6.14
N TRP A 83 -15.94 3.69 5.60
CA TRP A 83 -15.44 3.13 4.33
C TRP A 83 -14.44 1.98 4.52
N ALA A 84 -14.28 1.52 5.76
CA ALA A 84 -13.46 0.38 6.09
C ALA A 84 -14.08 -0.44 7.21
N TYR A 85 -13.57 -1.65 7.40
CA TYR A 85 -14.00 -2.54 8.47
C TYR A 85 -12.84 -3.40 8.96
N GLU A 86 -12.94 -3.80 10.23
CA GLU A 86 -12.02 -4.77 10.81
C GLU A 86 -12.48 -6.21 10.52
N SER A 87 -11.53 -7.07 10.21
CA SER A 87 -11.72 -8.51 10.08
C SER A 87 -10.48 -9.25 10.55
N ASN A 88 -10.64 -10.09 11.58
CA ASN A 88 -9.60 -10.95 12.13
C ASN A 88 -8.27 -10.26 12.47
N GLY A 89 -8.32 -8.98 12.91
CA GLY A 89 -7.16 -8.16 13.23
C GLY A 89 -6.48 -7.48 12.03
N SER A 90 -7.08 -7.61 10.84
CA SER A 90 -6.77 -6.82 9.66
C SER A 90 -7.84 -5.75 9.43
N VAL A 91 -7.52 -4.70 8.67
CA VAL A 91 -8.49 -3.67 8.26
C VAL A 91 -8.54 -3.63 6.74
N TYR A 92 -9.76 -3.66 6.21
CA TYR A 92 -10.03 -3.65 4.78
C TYR A 92 -10.85 -2.43 4.38
N PHE A 93 -10.54 -1.85 3.23
CA PHE A 93 -11.38 -0.85 2.59
C PHE A 93 -12.62 -1.53 2.01
N ASP A 94 -13.80 -0.98 2.31
CA ASP A 94 -15.10 -1.46 1.83
C ASP A 94 -15.49 -0.73 0.55
N VAL A 95 -15.20 -1.33 -0.59
CA VAL A 95 -15.44 -0.74 -1.91
C VAL A 95 -16.94 -0.53 -2.16
N ASN A 96 -17.80 -1.41 -1.64
CA ASN A 96 -19.24 -1.25 -1.77
C ASN A 96 -19.74 -0.05 -0.97
N ALA A 97 -19.36 0.06 0.31
CA ALA A 97 -19.73 1.20 1.14
C ALA A 97 -19.25 2.53 0.53
N TYR A 98 -18.04 2.57 -0.02
CA TYR A 98 -17.52 3.74 -0.72
C TYR A 98 -18.39 4.14 -1.91
N ASN A 99 -18.76 3.19 -2.77
CA ASN A 99 -19.60 3.44 -3.94
C ASN A 99 -21.04 3.86 -3.54
N GLU A 100 -21.62 3.23 -2.51
CA GLU A 100 -22.97 3.58 -1.99
C GLU A 100 -23.02 5.01 -1.42
N MET A 101 -21.90 5.51 -0.92
CA MET A 101 -21.77 6.87 -0.40
C MET A 101 -21.34 7.91 -1.46
N GLY A 102 -21.37 7.55 -2.73
CA GLY A 102 -21.12 8.44 -3.88
C GLY A 102 -19.71 8.38 -4.45
N GLY A 103 -18.88 7.43 -4.03
CA GLY A 103 -17.61 7.10 -4.67
C GLY A 103 -17.81 6.43 -6.03
N ASP A 104 -16.75 6.36 -6.80
CA ASP A 104 -16.72 5.69 -8.12
C ASP A 104 -15.43 4.89 -8.24
N TYR A 105 -15.40 3.70 -7.59
CA TYR A 105 -14.25 2.81 -7.69
C TYR A 105 -14.16 2.19 -9.08
N GLY A 106 -13.11 2.53 -9.79
CA GLY A 106 -12.92 2.19 -11.20
C GLY A 106 -12.85 3.42 -12.13
N VAL A 107 -13.02 4.64 -11.58
CA VAL A 107 -13.03 5.91 -12.33
C VAL A 107 -11.77 6.10 -13.20
N LEU A 108 -10.61 5.71 -12.68
CA LEU A 108 -9.33 5.82 -13.41
C LEU A 108 -9.13 4.68 -14.40
N SER A 109 -9.41 3.46 -13.98
CA SER A 109 -9.15 2.25 -14.77
C SER A 109 -10.19 1.99 -15.83
N GLY A 110 -11.41 2.50 -15.65
CA GLY A 110 -12.60 2.19 -16.45
C GLY A 110 -13.18 0.80 -16.16
N ARG A 111 -12.73 0.13 -15.09
CA ARG A 111 -13.25 -1.19 -14.71
C ARG A 111 -14.57 -1.06 -13.99
N LYS A 112 -15.49 -1.99 -14.28
CA LYS A 112 -16.79 -2.06 -13.62
C LYS A 112 -16.76 -3.06 -12.48
N MET A 113 -17.53 -2.81 -11.42
CA MET A 113 -17.63 -3.67 -10.24
C MET A 113 -17.96 -5.13 -10.59
N ASP A 114 -18.88 -5.35 -11.55
CA ASP A 114 -19.26 -6.70 -11.99
C ASP A 114 -18.09 -7.48 -12.59
N GLU A 115 -17.18 -6.80 -13.29
CA GLU A 115 -15.98 -7.39 -13.88
C GLU A 115 -14.93 -7.72 -12.79
N LEU A 116 -14.84 -6.88 -11.77
CA LEU A 116 -13.95 -7.08 -10.63
C LEU A 116 -14.38 -8.27 -9.79
N GLN A 117 -15.67 -8.45 -9.58
CA GLN A 117 -16.22 -9.60 -8.85
C GLN A 117 -16.08 -10.92 -9.62
N ALA A 118 -16.23 -10.88 -10.95
CA ALA A 118 -16.13 -12.06 -11.81
C ALA A 118 -14.70 -12.55 -12.05
N GLY A 119 -13.71 -11.65 -11.97
CA GLY A 119 -12.29 -11.93 -12.27
C GLY A 119 -11.45 -12.39 -11.09
N THR A 120 -12.00 -12.42 -9.89
CA THR A 120 -11.26 -12.83 -8.69
C THR A 120 -11.06 -14.35 -8.65
N ARG A 121 -9.82 -14.79 -8.93
CA ARG A 121 -9.36 -16.13 -8.56
C ARG A 121 -9.45 -16.28 -7.04
N ALA A 122 -9.71 -17.48 -6.56
CA ALA A 122 -9.58 -17.82 -5.14
C ALA A 122 -8.10 -17.63 -4.73
N LEU A 123 -7.78 -16.43 -4.24
CA LEU A 123 -6.48 -16.11 -3.65
C LEU A 123 -6.58 -16.33 -2.14
N ASP A 124 -5.48 -16.77 -1.54
CA ASP A 124 -5.38 -16.91 -0.09
C ASP A 124 -5.67 -15.55 0.60
N GLY A 125 -6.44 -15.59 1.69
CA GLY A 125 -6.82 -14.38 2.45
C GLY A 125 -8.16 -13.73 2.02
N GLN A 126 -8.86 -14.26 1.02
CA GLN A 126 -10.19 -13.76 0.64
C GLN A 126 -11.31 -14.08 1.65
N GLU A 127 -11.10 -15.09 2.50
CA GLU A 127 -12.08 -15.45 3.54
C GLU A 127 -12.32 -14.34 4.58
N GLU A 128 -11.37 -13.40 4.70
CA GLU A 128 -11.48 -12.25 5.61
C GLU A 128 -12.24 -11.06 4.99
N LYS A 129 -12.38 -11.02 3.66
CA LYS A 129 -13.00 -9.92 2.94
C LYS A 129 -14.51 -10.10 2.81
N ARG A 130 -15.26 -9.01 2.95
CA ARG A 130 -16.71 -8.98 2.69
C ARG A 130 -17.01 -9.07 1.20
N ASN A 131 -16.17 -8.46 0.37
CA ASN A 131 -16.29 -8.43 -1.07
C ASN A 131 -14.91 -8.68 -1.72
N PRO A 132 -14.85 -9.43 -2.83
CA PRO A 132 -13.59 -9.66 -3.54
C PRO A 132 -12.85 -8.40 -4.00
N ALA A 133 -13.56 -7.30 -4.22
CA ALA A 133 -12.97 -6.01 -4.62
C ALA A 133 -12.35 -5.23 -3.44
N ASP A 134 -12.64 -5.62 -2.20
CA ASP A 134 -12.08 -4.95 -1.03
C ASP A 134 -10.56 -5.17 -0.99
N PHE A 135 -9.84 -4.22 -0.43
CA PHE A 135 -8.38 -4.29 -0.35
C PHE A 135 -7.87 -3.90 1.04
N ALA A 136 -6.70 -4.44 1.38
CA ALA A 136 -6.15 -4.25 2.70
C ALA A 136 -5.64 -2.82 2.91
N LEU A 137 -6.00 -2.23 4.05
CA LEU A 137 -5.41 -1.01 4.60
C LEU A 137 -4.36 -1.33 5.65
N TRP A 138 -4.64 -2.32 6.50
CA TRP A 138 -3.74 -2.85 7.51
C TRP A 138 -3.86 -4.36 7.56
N LYS A 139 -2.75 -5.06 7.47
CA LYS A 139 -2.72 -6.54 7.55
C LYS A 139 -2.17 -6.99 8.89
N LYS A 140 -2.87 -7.92 9.52
CA LYS A 140 -2.38 -8.64 10.68
C LYS A 140 -1.12 -9.40 10.33
N ALA A 141 -0.06 -9.22 11.11
CA ALA A 141 1.18 -9.97 10.95
C ALA A 141 1.05 -11.38 11.51
N SER A 142 1.60 -12.38 10.81
CA SER A 142 1.84 -13.70 11.38
C SER A 142 3.01 -13.64 12.37
N PRO A 143 3.16 -14.62 13.28
CA PRO A 143 4.30 -14.66 14.20
C PRO A 143 5.66 -14.65 13.49
N GLU A 144 5.73 -15.17 12.28
CA GLU A 144 6.95 -15.24 11.46
C GLU A 144 7.26 -13.95 10.70
N HIS A 145 6.29 -13.01 10.63
CA HIS A 145 6.45 -11.75 9.91
C HIS A 145 7.38 -10.82 10.68
N ILE A 146 8.54 -10.52 10.10
CA ILE A 146 9.62 -9.77 10.77
C ILE A 146 9.26 -8.27 10.84
N MET A 147 8.79 -7.71 9.72
CA MET A 147 8.47 -6.28 9.60
C MET A 147 7.03 -6.04 10.02
N ARG A 148 6.80 -5.77 11.28
CA ARG A 148 5.49 -5.52 11.87
C ARG A 148 5.56 -4.43 12.95
N TRP A 149 4.45 -3.73 13.11
CA TRP A 149 4.32 -2.62 14.05
C TRP A 149 3.05 -2.77 14.87
N PRO A 150 3.04 -2.30 16.12
CA PRO A 150 1.83 -2.26 16.93
C PRO A 150 0.82 -1.26 16.36
N SER A 151 -0.44 -1.63 16.39
CA SER A 151 -1.56 -0.78 15.99
C SER A 151 -2.77 -1.01 16.88
N PRO A 152 -3.83 -0.18 16.80
CA PRO A 152 -5.08 -0.41 17.53
C PRO A 152 -5.73 -1.77 17.24
N TRP A 153 -5.46 -2.34 16.05
CA TRP A 153 -6.02 -3.62 15.59
C TRP A 153 -5.10 -4.82 15.88
N GLY A 154 -3.93 -4.56 16.45
CA GLY A 154 -2.90 -5.56 16.76
C GLY A 154 -1.62 -5.36 15.95
N ASP A 155 -0.65 -6.26 16.15
CA ASP A 155 0.60 -6.25 15.41
C ASP A 155 0.35 -6.55 13.93
N GLY A 156 0.83 -5.67 13.05
CA GLY A 156 0.59 -5.77 11.62
C GLY A 156 1.48 -4.86 10.79
N PHE A 157 1.12 -4.68 9.54
CA PHE A 157 1.82 -3.84 8.59
C PHE A 157 0.83 -3.17 7.62
N PRO A 158 1.19 -2.01 7.03
CA PRO A 158 0.30 -1.30 6.12
C PRO A 158 0.08 -2.07 4.82
N GLY A 159 -1.09 -1.88 4.21
CA GLY A 159 -1.35 -2.25 2.82
C GLY A 159 -0.54 -1.36 1.87
N TRP A 160 -0.03 -1.94 0.80
CA TRP A 160 0.85 -1.25 -0.15
C TRP A 160 0.28 0.06 -0.72
N HIS A 161 -1.01 0.11 -1.00
CA HIS A 161 -1.64 1.31 -1.58
C HIS A 161 -1.71 2.47 -0.59
N LEU A 162 -1.88 2.17 0.69
CA LEU A 162 -1.98 3.15 1.77
C LEU A 162 -0.70 3.97 1.94
N GLU A 163 0.45 3.35 1.72
CA GLU A 163 1.76 4.00 1.86
C GLU A 163 1.86 5.24 0.98
N CYS A 164 1.56 5.08 -0.31
CA CYS A 164 1.62 6.17 -1.29
C CYS A 164 0.57 7.23 -1.02
N THR A 165 -0.67 6.85 -0.68
CA THR A 165 -1.74 7.79 -0.33
C THR A 165 -1.34 8.65 0.86
N CYS A 166 -0.85 8.03 1.92
CA CYS A 166 -0.44 8.72 3.14
C CYS A 166 0.72 9.69 2.90
N MET A 167 1.77 9.23 2.23
CA MET A 167 2.96 10.05 1.98
C MET A 167 2.68 11.19 0.99
N SER A 168 1.89 10.95 -0.06
CA SER A 168 1.50 12.01 -1.00
C SER A 168 0.64 13.08 -0.32
N HIS A 169 -0.36 12.69 0.46
CA HIS A 169 -1.18 13.63 1.23
C HIS A 169 -0.33 14.48 2.20
N LYS A 170 0.59 13.85 2.93
CA LYS A 170 1.46 14.54 3.88
C LYS A 170 2.35 15.59 3.25
N TYR A 171 2.95 15.30 2.09
CA TYR A 171 3.97 16.17 1.49
C TYR A 171 3.48 17.03 0.34
N LEU A 172 2.39 16.67 -0.31
CA LEU A 172 1.83 17.36 -1.46
C LEU A 172 0.43 17.95 -1.20
N GLY A 173 -0.24 17.52 -0.11
CA GLY A 173 -1.58 17.97 0.26
C GLY A 173 -2.68 17.18 -0.45
N ASP A 174 -3.92 17.69 -0.30
CA ASP A 174 -5.14 17.01 -0.80
C ASP A 174 -5.18 16.92 -2.34
N THR A 175 -4.50 17.81 -3.03
CA THR A 175 -4.48 17.88 -4.49
C THR A 175 -3.08 18.23 -4.96
N PHE A 176 -2.58 17.51 -5.94
CA PHE A 176 -1.29 17.76 -6.57
C PHE A 176 -1.37 17.56 -8.08
N ASP A 177 -0.41 18.13 -8.83
CA ASP A 177 -0.52 18.28 -10.28
C ASP A 177 -0.24 17.00 -11.07
N ILE A 178 0.71 16.18 -10.61
CA ILE A 178 1.17 15.01 -11.34
C ILE A 178 1.40 13.84 -10.39
N HIS A 179 0.73 12.71 -10.66
CA HIS A 179 0.99 11.42 -10.06
C HIS A 179 1.55 10.45 -11.11
N GLY A 180 2.74 9.95 -10.90
CA GLY A 180 3.46 9.12 -11.87
C GLY A 180 3.64 7.68 -11.41
N GLY A 181 3.39 6.74 -12.31
CA GLY A 181 3.62 5.31 -12.11
C GLY A 181 3.58 4.54 -13.42
N GLY A 182 3.97 3.28 -13.39
CA GLY A 182 3.84 2.37 -14.53
C GLY A 182 2.37 2.09 -14.88
N MET A 183 2.11 1.67 -16.10
CA MET A 183 0.75 1.32 -16.54
C MET A 183 0.16 0.15 -15.77
N ASP A 184 1.00 -0.71 -15.25
CA ASP A 184 0.66 -1.82 -14.33
C ASP A 184 0.10 -1.33 -12.99
N LEU A 185 0.49 -0.14 -12.55
CA LEU A 185 -0.01 0.49 -11.32
C LEU A 185 -1.37 1.16 -11.48
N LYS A 186 -1.85 1.39 -12.72
CA LYS A 186 -3.14 2.03 -12.97
C LYS A 186 -4.26 1.32 -12.21
N PHE A 187 -4.22 -0.01 -12.21
CA PHE A 187 -5.12 -0.86 -11.43
C PHE A 187 -4.34 -2.08 -10.87
N PRO A 188 -4.48 -2.40 -9.56
CA PRO A 188 -5.37 -1.72 -8.59
C PRO A 188 -4.75 -0.52 -7.88
N HIS A 189 -3.42 -0.29 -7.94
CA HIS A 189 -2.70 0.60 -7.03
C HIS A 189 -3.23 2.04 -7.03
N HIS A 190 -3.19 2.74 -8.19
CA HIS A 190 -3.66 4.13 -8.27
C HIS A 190 -5.17 4.25 -8.05
N GLU A 191 -5.95 3.25 -8.43
CA GLU A 191 -7.39 3.24 -8.16
C GLU A 191 -7.68 3.18 -6.65
N CYS A 192 -6.93 2.33 -5.92
CA CYS A 192 -7.01 2.25 -4.46
C CYS A 192 -6.57 3.55 -3.78
N GLU A 193 -5.52 4.21 -4.29
CA GLU A 193 -5.07 5.51 -3.78
C GLU A 193 -6.16 6.57 -3.92
N ILE A 194 -6.84 6.64 -5.07
CA ILE A 194 -7.96 7.58 -5.29
C ILE A 194 -9.08 7.31 -4.29
N ALA A 195 -9.44 6.05 -4.09
CA ALA A 195 -10.51 5.69 -3.15
C ALA A 195 -10.14 6.04 -1.70
N GLN A 196 -8.88 5.86 -1.30
CA GLN A 196 -8.40 6.20 0.05
C GLN A 196 -8.34 7.71 0.28
N ALA A 197 -8.00 8.49 -0.75
CA ALA A 197 -7.86 9.94 -0.67
C ALA A 197 -9.20 10.67 -0.68
#